data_2758f8bd2e35ef54b59eee11b5e39a0c
#
_entry.id   2758f8bd2e35ef54b59eee11b5e39a0c
#
_cell.length_a   1.000
_cell.length_b   1.000
_cell.length_c   1.000
_cell.angle_alpha   90.00
_cell.angle_beta   90.00
_cell.angle_gamma   90.00
#
_symmetry.space_group_name_H-M   'P 1'
#
loop_
_entity.id
_entity.type
_entity.pdbx_description
1 polymer ?
#
loop_
_entity_poly.entity_id
_entity_poly.type
_entity_poly.pdbx_seq_one_letter_code
_entity_poly.pdbx_strand_id
1 'polypeptide(L)'
;MEFNGNKSIYLQICDTICEQILSGELKPDARIPSVREYGAEIGVNPNTVMRSYEKLTGEGIIYNKRGIGYFICPEAKELVLCTFIEDEVPAIVRRMNLLGLKPEDIF
;
A
#
# COMPACT_ATOMS: atom_id res chain seq x y z
N MET A 1 4.11 11.13 11.68
CA MET A 1 4.11 11.07 10.20
C MET A 1 4.14 12.47 9.63
N GLU A 2 5.06 12.73 8.73
CA GLU A 2 5.14 14.01 8.04
C GLU A 2 4.50 13.88 6.67
N PHE A 3 3.74 14.89 6.27
CA PHE A 3 3.02 14.87 5.00
C PHE A 3 3.63 15.83 3.99
N ASN A 4 3.76 15.35 2.77
CA ASN A 4 4.20 16.15 1.64
C ASN A 4 3.03 17.03 1.15
N GLY A 5 3.26 18.34 0.98
CA GLY A 5 2.23 19.25 0.52
C GLY A 5 1.77 19.06 -0.92
N ASN A 6 2.51 18.30 -1.73
CA ASN A 6 2.21 18.09 -3.14
C ASN A 6 1.32 16.86 -3.41
N LYS A 7 0.95 16.13 -2.38
CA LYS A 7 0.17 14.90 -2.53
C LYS A 7 -0.93 14.86 -1.47
N SER A 8 -2.10 14.37 -1.85
CA SER A 8 -3.22 14.22 -0.92
C SER A 8 -2.83 13.36 0.27
N ILE A 9 -3.32 13.71 1.46
CA ILE A 9 -2.99 12.99 2.69
C ILE A 9 -3.40 11.51 2.58
N TYR A 10 -4.58 11.22 2.02
CA TYR A 10 -5.02 9.83 1.92
C TYR A 10 -4.10 8.98 1.03
N LEU A 11 -3.51 9.58 -0.01
CA LEU A 11 -2.55 8.88 -0.86
C LEU A 11 -1.22 8.65 -0.14
N GLN A 12 -0.79 9.61 0.68
CA GLN A 12 0.42 9.45 1.48
C GLN A 12 0.27 8.36 2.52
N ILE A 13 -0.92 8.21 3.09
CA ILE A 13 -1.23 7.10 4.01
C ILE A 13 -1.12 5.77 3.26
N CYS A 14 -1.68 5.69 2.05
CA CYS A 14 -1.57 4.49 1.23
C CYS A 14 -0.10 4.15 0.96
N ASP A 15 0.70 5.13 0.59
CA ASP A 15 2.13 4.94 0.32
C ASP A 15 2.87 4.44 1.56
N THR A 16 2.57 5.00 2.72
CA THR A 16 3.19 4.59 3.98
C THR A 16 2.89 3.12 4.29
N ILE A 17 1.63 2.72 4.14
CA ILE A 17 1.25 1.32 4.38
C ILE A 17 1.93 0.41 3.37
N CYS A 18 1.99 0.81 2.10
CA CYS A 18 2.68 0.04 1.06
C CYS A 18 4.17 -0.13 1.37
N GLU A 19 4.83 0.93 1.82
CA GLU A 19 6.24 0.86 2.22
C GLU A 19 6.45 -0.10 3.37
N GLN A 20 5.56 -0.11 4.36
CA GLN A 20 5.62 -1.02 5.49
C GLN A 20 5.42 -2.48 5.06
N ILE A 21 4.59 -2.71 4.04
CA ILE A 21 4.42 -4.04 3.46
C ILE A 21 5.70 -4.48 2.75
N LEU A 22 6.29 -3.60 1.95
CA LEU A 22 7.53 -3.91 1.22
C LEU A 22 8.69 -4.18 2.14
N SER A 23 8.80 -3.44 3.25
CA SER A 23 9.88 -3.62 4.22
C SER A 23 9.72 -4.87 5.09
N GLY A 24 8.56 -5.50 5.07
CA GLY A 24 8.25 -6.64 5.91
C GLY A 24 7.74 -6.27 7.30
N GLU A 25 7.56 -4.98 7.57
CA GLU A 25 7.00 -4.52 8.84
C GLU A 25 5.54 -4.96 8.98
N LEU A 26 4.78 -4.92 7.88
CA LEU A 26 3.42 -5.46 7.83
C LEU A 26 3.45 -6.75 7.01
N LYS A 27 3.24 -7.87 7.70
CA LYS A 27 3.30 -9.21 7.11
C LYS A 27 1.96 -9.67 6.56
N PRO A 28 1.95 -10.69 5.69
CA PRO A 28 0.70 -11.27 5.19
C PRO A 28 -0.24 -11.64 6.35
N ASP A 29 -1.52 -11.30 6.17
CA ASP A 29 -2.59 -11.55 7.15
C ASP A 29 -2.42 -10.84 8.50
N ALA A 30 -1.46 -9.91 8.59
CA ALA A 30 -1.31 -9.09 9.79
C ALA A 30 -2.48 -8.11 9.91
N ARG A 31 -2.95 -7.91 11.13
CA ARG A 31 -3.98 -6.93 11.40
C ARG A 31 -3.37 -5.54 11.45
N ILE A 32 -4.01 -4.58 10.79
CA ILE A 32 -3.64 -3.17 10.88
C ILE A 32 -4.62 -2.44 11.79
N PRO A 33 -4.25 -1.26 12.32
CA PRO A 33 -5.14 -0.49 13.19
C PRO A 33 -6.46 -0.16 12.49
N SER A 34 -7.53 -0.01 13.28
CA SER A 34 -8.79 0.47 12.75
C SER A 34 -8.62 1.89 12.21
N VAL A 35 -9.58 2.34 11.41
CA VAL A 35 -9.57 3.70 10.86
C VAL A 35 -9.44 4.74 11.98
N ARG A 36 -10.15 4.57 13.08
CA ARG A 36 -10.10 5.50 14.21
C ARG A 36 -8.77 5.44 14.95
N GLU A 37 -8.29 4.23 15.19
CA GLU A 37 -7.00 4.02 15.86
C GLU A 37 -5.86 4.63 15.04
N TYR A 38 -5.85 4.37 13.74
CA TYR A 38 -4.80 4.89 12.86
C TYR A 38 -4.87 6.41 12.77
N GLY A 39 -6.07 6.98 12.63
CA GLY A 39 -6.25 8.43 12.58
C GLY A 39 -5.76 9.11 13.86
N ALA A 40 -6.06 8.52 15.02
CA ALA A 40 -5.60 9.05 16.31
C ALA A 40 -4.08 8.97 16.42
N GLU A 41 -3.49 7.88 15.94
CA GLU A 41 -2.05 7.64 16.02
C GLU A 41 -1.25 8.65 15.18
N ILE A 42 -1.72 8.96 13.98
CA ILE A 42 -1.01 9.87 13.07
C ILE A 42 -1.57 11.28 13.05
N GLY A 43 -2.61 11.56 13.83
CA GLY A 43 -3.21 12.90 13.90
C GLY A 43 -4.00 13.29 12.66
N VAL A 44 -4.69 12.35 12.04
CA VAL A 44 -5.48 12.56 10.82
C VAL A 44 -6.94 12.22 11.07
N ASN A 45 -7.84 12.96 10.40
CA ASN A 45 -9.27 12.70 10.49
C ASN A 45 -9.59 11.28 10.04
N PRO A 46 -10.40 10.52 10.82
CA PRO A 46 -10.78 9.15 10.45
C PRO A 46 -11.39 9.02 9.05
N ASN A 47 -12.11 10.04 8.59
CA ASN A 47 -12.69 10.00 7.24
C ASN A 47 -11.62 9.95 6.15
N THR A 48 -10.50 10.63 6.37
CA THR A 48 -9.35 10.59 5.45
C THR A 48 -8.69 9.22 5.47
N VAL A 49 -8.54 8.65 6.67
CA VAL A 49 -8.00 7.29 6.80
C VAL A 49 -8.92 6.27 6.13
N MET A 50 -10.24 6.42 6.30
CA MET A 50 -11.21 5.54 5.66
C MET A 50 -11.04 5.56 4.14
N ARG A 51 -10.82 6.74 3.56
CA ARG A 51 -10.60 6.87 2.12
C ARG A 51 -9.37 6.09 1.67
N SER A 52 -8.30 6.12 2.47
CA SER A 52 -7.09 5.35 2.20
C SER A 52 -7.36 3.85 2.25
N TYR A 53 -8.06 3.41 3.28
CA TYR A 53 -8.38 1.99 3.46
C TYR A 53 -9.31 1.48 2.35
N GLU A 54 -10.26 2.30 1.91
CA GLU A 54 -11.13 1.93 0.79
C GLU A 54 -10.33 1.74 -0.50
N LYS A 55 -9.39 2.64 -0.77
CA LYS A 55 -8.51 2.54 -1.93
C LYS A 55 -7.68 1.27 -1.88
N LEU A 56 -7.02 1.00 -0.74
CA LEU A 56 -6.19 -0.19 -0.57
C LEU A 56 -7.01 -1.47 -0.67
N THR A 57 -8.23 -1.46 -0.15
CA THR A 57 -9.14 -2.60 -0.27
C THR A 57 -9.52 -2.85 -1.73
N GLY A 58 -9.83 -1.78 -2.45
CA GLY A 58 -10.17 -1.87 -3.87
C GLY A 58 -9.03 -2.39 -4.74
N GLU A 59 -7.79 -2.15 -4.32
CA GLU A 59 -6.61 -2.61 -5.03
C GLU A 59 -6.16 -4.02 -4.61
N GLY A 60 -6.83 -4.63 -3.65
CA GLY A 60 -6.50 -5.97 -3.18
C GLY A 60 -5.30 -6.03 -2.24
N ILE A 61 -4.90 -4.90 -1.67
CA ILE A 61 -3.73 -4.81 -0.77
C ILE A 61 -4.11 -5.17 0.66
N ILE A 62 -5.28 -4.72 1.09
CA ILE A 62 -5.83 -5.08 2.41
C ILE A 62 -7.24 -5.64 2.23
N TYR A 63 -7.73 -6.36 3.22
CA TYR A 63 -9.10 -6.85 3.22
C TYR A 63 -9.76 -6.58 4.57
N ASN A 64 -11.07 -6.37 4.53
CA ASN A 64 -11.87 -6.14 5.72
C ASN A 64 -12.51 -7.44 6.17
N LYS A 65 -12.22 -7.84 7.41
CA LYS A 65 -12.93 -8.94 8.06
C LYS A 65 -14.03 -8.33 8.91
N ARG A 66 -15.24 -8.42 8.44
CA ARG A 66 -16.40 -7.77 9.07
C ARG A 66 -16.49 -8.11 10.55
N GLY A 67 -16.54 -7.06 11.39
CA GLY A 67 -16.63 -7.21 12.83
C GLY A 67 -15.30 -7.47 13.53
N ILE A 68 -14.21 -7.65 12.78
CA ILE A 68 -12.88 -7.94 13.33
C ILE A 68 -11.88 -6.83 13.00
N GLY A 69 -11.81 -6.38 11.74
CA GLY A 69 -10.92 -5.32 11.34
C GLY A 69 -10.33 -5.50 9.94
N TYR A 70 -9.25 -4.76 9.68
CA TYR A 70 -8.55 -4.80 8.41
C TYR A 70 -7.26 -5.59 8.54
N PHE A 71 -6.92 -6.32 7.49
CA PHE A 71 -5.76 -7.21 7.44
C PHE A 71 -5.03 -7.05 6.12
N ILE A 72 -3.74 -7.37 6.12
CA ILE A 72 -2.92 -7.36 4.92
C ILE A 72 -3.22 -8.61 4.09
N CYS A 73 -3.54 -8.42 2.80
CA CYS A 73 -3.75 -9.58 1.91
C CYS A 73 -2.46 -10.38 1.76
N PRO A 74 -2.54 -11.71 1.64
CA PRO A 74 -1.34 -12.53 1.45
C PRO A 74 -0.51 -12.13 0.24
N GLU A 75 -1.13 -11.65 -0.82
CA GLU A 75 -0.46 -11.26 -2.07
C GLU A 75 -0.10 -9.79 -2.13
N ALA A 76 -0.30 -9.05 -1.02
CA ALA A 76 -0.14 -7.59 -1.01
C ALA A 76 1.27 -7.16 -1.41
N LYS A 77 2.29 -7.84 -0.93
CA LYS A 77 3.67 -7.47 -1.23
C LYS A 77 3.96 -7.52 -2.73
N GLU A 78 3.48 -8.54 -3.41
CA GLU A 78 3.66 -8.67 -4.85
C GLU A 78 2.93 -7.58 -5.62
N LEU A 79 1.68 -7.28 -5.22
CA LEU A 79 0.88 -6.23 -5.84
C LEU A 79 1.51 -4.86 -5.65
N VAL A 80 1.97 -4.57 -4.45
CA VAL A 80 2.62 -3.29 -4.13
C VAL A 80 3.92 -3.15 -4.93
N LEU A 81 4.72 -4.21 -4.99
CA LEU A 81 5.97 -4.19 -5.73
C LEU A 81 5.76 -3.91 -7.20
N CYS A 82 4.77 -4.54 -7.83
CA CYS A 82 4.44 -4.29 -9.23
C CYS A 82 4.04 -2.83 -9.47
N THR A 83 3.14 -2.31 -8.64
CA THR A 83 2.67 -0.93 -8.75
C THR A 83 3.81 0.06 -8.51
N PHE A 84 4.62 -0.19 -7.50
CA PHE A 84 5.74 0.68 -7.15
C PHE A 84 6.77 0.75 -8.29
N ILE A 85 7.11 -0.39 -8.87
CA ILE A 85 8.06 -0.45 -9.98
C ILE A 85 7.51 0.28 -11.21
N GLU A 86 6.24 0.10 -11.53
CA GLU A 86 5.60 0.79 -12.65
C GLU A 86 5.64 2.30 -12.49
N ASP A 87 5.38 2.80 -11.28
CA ASP A 87 5.35 4.23 -11.00
C ASP A 87 6.73 4.85 -10.93
N GLU A 88 7.71 4.14 -10.35
CA GLU A 88 9.05 4.69 -10.10
C GLU A 88 10.01 4.53 -11.29
N VAL A 89 9.89 3.42 -12.03
CA VAL A 89 10.78 3.13 -13.16
C VAL A 89 10.01 2.60 -14.38
N PRO A 90 8.97 3.32 -14.83
CA PRO A 90 8.07 2.80 -15.85
C PRO A 90 8.74 2.47 -17.18
N ALA A 91 9.70 3.28 -17.62
CA ALA A 91 10.38 3.06 -18.88
C ALA A 91 11.21 1.77 -18.89
N ILE A 92 11.90 1.49 -17.78
CA ILE A 92 12.71 0.29 -17.62
C ILE A 92 11.81 -0.94 -17.55
N VAL A 93 10.76 -0.89 -16.77
CA VAL A 93 9.81 -2.00 -16.60
C VAL A 93 9.12 -2.32 -17.93
N ARG A 94 8.70 -1.30 -18.68
CA ARG A 94 8.08 -1.51 -19.99
C ARG A 94 9.01 -2.20 -20.96
N ARG A 95 10.26 -1.81 -20.99
CA ARG A 95 11.27 -2.46 -21.84
C ARG A 95 11.45 -3.92 -21.46
N MET A 96 11.54 -4.19 -20.15
CA MET A 96 11.69 -5.54 -19.65
C MET A 96 10.50 -6.41 -20.06
N ASN A 97 9.30 -5.89 -19.95
CA ASN A 97 8.08 -6.60 -20.33
C ASN A 97 8.06 -6.90 -21.84
N LEU A 98 8.47 -5.95 -22.67
CA LEU A 98 8.53 -6.13 -24.13
C LEU A 98 9.54 -7.20 -24.53
N LEU A 99 10.63 -7.35 -23.77
CA LEU A 99 11.65 -8.34 -24.00
C LEU A 99 11.35 -9.68 -23.33
N GLY A 100 10.24 -9.77 -22.60
CA GLY A 100 9.88 -10.98 -21.86
C GLY A 100 10.66 -11.18 -20.58
N LEU A 101 11.32 -10.14 -20.09
CA LEU A 101 12.06 -10.18 -18.83
C LEU A 101 11.19 -9.79 -17.66
N LYS A 102 11.52 -10.32 -16.50
CA LYS A 102 10.86 -9.96 -15.24
C LYS A 102 11.82 -9.17 -14.37
N PRO A 103 11.31 -8.31 -13.46
CA PRO A 103 12.19 -7.56 -12.57
C PRO A 103 13.16 -8.42 -11.78
N GLU A 104 12.76 -9.60 -11.35
CA GLU A 104 13.61 -10.54 -10.61
C GLU A 104 14.73 -11.13 -11.45
N ASP A 105 14.65 -11.04 -12.78
CA ASP A 105 15.71 -11.53 -13.67
C ASP A 105 16.91 -10.60 -13.73
N ILE A 106 16.75 -9.37 -13.23
CA ILE A 106 17.78 -8.33 -13.26
C ILE A 106 18.36 -8.07 -11.87
N PHE A 107 17.59 -8.24 -10.84
CA PHE A 107 17.98 -7.96 -9.46
C PHE A 107 18.35 -9.20 -8.66
#